data_6e0ee7112e79b8b85854ec75a2701306
#
_entry.id   6e0ee7112e79b8b85854ec75a2701306
#
_cell.length_a   1.000
_cell.length_b   1.000
_cell.length_c   1.000
_cell.angle_alpha   90.00
_cell.angle_beta   90.00
_cell.angle_gamma   90.00
#
_symmetry.space_group_name_H-M   'P 1'
#
loop_
_entity.id
_entity.type
_entity.pdbx_description
1 polymer ?
#
loop_
_entity_poly.entity_id
_entity_poly.type
_entity_poly.pdbx_seq_one_letter_code
_entity_poly.pdbx_strand_id
1 'polypeptide(L)'
;MKKQKRILFDKKNKFHFYYIWSVKNPKVWVHIIHGMSEHAVRYDELASELNKEDILVTADDHRGHGETGRSMKSLFHFSDSDGWSKIIKDQIDLISEQNIRCPLIILGHSLGSYMAMNVLQQIEKLKTNVKVSGLVLSGSGYESKWLYRINKLIAKIEIFRCGTRASSNILQKLSFESFNNNFSPTRTASDWLSRDENQVKKYVEDPLCGGAPSTKTWFDFMHGMNQIFNSRNLNLIDKKIPIHFISGDKDPVGKNGKGVVKFKNLLLDAGFKQVTLKLYPESRHELINDLDRDKVIADVKIWLRAILN
;
A
#
# COMPACT_ATOMS: atom_id res chain seq x y z
N MET A 1 -23.84 -2.10 7.95
CA MET A 1 -23.12 -3.39 7.74
C MET A 1 -22.11 -3.59 8.86
N LYS A 2 -21.89 -4.83 9.33
CA LYS A 2 -20.93 -5.09 10.41
C LYS A 2 -19.61 -5.55 9.80
N LYS A 3 -18.54 -4.82 10.06
CA LYS A 3 -17.17 -5.28 9.85
C LYS A 3 -16.92 -6.53 10.68
N GLN A 4 -16.43 -7.58 10.05
CA GLN A 4 -16.00 -8.79 10.74
C GLN A 4 -14.48 -8.78 10.85
N LYS A 5 -13.98 -8.78 12.08
CA LYS A 5 -12.56 -9.01 12.37
C LYS A 5 -12.34 -10.52 12.45
N ARG A 6 -11.46 -11.06 11.62
CA ARG A 6 -11.00 -12.44 11.72
C ARG A 6 -9.54 -12.45 12.14
N ILE A 7 -9.18 -13.37 12.99
CA ILE A 7 -7.80 -13.65 13.36
C ILE A 7 -7.42 -14.91 12.60
N LEU A 8 -6.48 -14.79 11.68
CA LEU A 8 -5.90 -15.94 11.00
C LEU A 8 -4.62 -16.35 11.74
N PHE A 9 -4.51 -17.64 12.02
CA PHE A 9 -3.28 -18.23 12.56
C PHE A 9 -2.44 -18.70 11.39
N ASP A 10 -1.20 -18.20 11.29
CA ASP A 10 -0.24 -18.88 10.43
C ASP A 10 0.16 -20.23 11.06
N LYS A 11 0.74 -21.14 10.26
CA LYS A 11 1.21 -22.48 10.72
C LYS A 11 2.24 -22.44 11.86
N LYS A 12 2.63 -21.25 12.33
CA LYS A 12 3.63 -21.00 13.39
C LYS A 12 3.02 -20.29 14.62
N ASN A 13 1.71 -20.36 14.81
CA ASN A 13 0.98 -19.68 15.91
C ASN A 13 1.18 -18.16 15.97
N LYS A 14 1.33 -17.50 14.83
CA LYS A 14 1.38 -16.05 14.76
C LYS A 14 0.00 -15.52 14.42
N PHE A 15 -0.44 -14.53 15.17
CA PHE A 15 -1.73 -13.89 14.96
C PHE A 15 -1.61 -12.91 13.77
N HIS A 16 -2.36 -13.15 12.70
CA HIS A 16 -2.52 -12.23 11.59
C HIS A 16 -3.95 -11.68 11.61
N PHE A 17 -4.10 -10.37 11.73
CA PHE A 17 -5.39 -9.72 11.80
C PHE A 17 -5.88 -9.39 10.40
N TYR A 18 -7.05 -9.94 10.07
CA TYR A 18 -7.70 -9.81 8.78
C TYR A 18 -9.13 -9.30 8.97
N TYR A 19 -9.55 -8.38 8.11
CA TYR A 19 -10.83 -7.71 8.18
C TYR A 19 -11.65 -8.00 6.93
N ILE A 20 -12.96 -8.18 7.10
CA ILE A 20 -13.91 -8.41 6.01
C ILE A 20 -15.08 -7.45 6.20
N TRP A 21 -15.37 -6.68 5.19
CA TRP A 21 -16.60 -5.90 5.01
C TRP A 21 -17.47 -6.64 4.02
N SER A 22 -18.36 -7.51 4.51
CA SER A 22 -19.10 -8.46 3.72
C SER A 22 -20.35 -7.87 3.09
N VAL A 23 -20.69 -8.36 1.91
CA VAL A 23 -21.95 -8.15 1.21
C VAL A 23 -22.61 -9.49 0.91
N LYS A 24 -23.94 -9.52 0.67
CA LYS A 24 -24.69 -10.79 0.49
C LYS A 24 -24.31 -11.49 -0.82
N ASN A 25 -24.26 -10.75 -1.92
CA ASN A 25 -23.99 -11.26 -3.27
C ASN A 25 -22.87 -10.43 -3.91
N PRO A 26 -21.59 -10.71 -3.61
CA PRO A 26 -20.51 -9.92 -4.10
C PRO A 26 -20.34 -10.04 -5.62
N LYS A 27 -20.30 -8.91 -6.31
CA LYS A 27 -19.97 -8.82 -7.74
C LYS A 27 -18.47 -8.75 -7.98
N VAL A 28 -17.76 -8.14 -7.04
CA VAL A 28 -16.30 -7.90 -7.06
C VAL A 28 -15.74 -8.07 -5.66
N TRP A 29 -14.53 -8.49 -5.58
CA TRP A 29 -13.73 -8.50 -4.38
C TRP A 29 -12.61 -7.47 -4.49
N VAL A 30 -12.57 -6.49 -3.61
CA VAL A 30 -11.46 -5.56 -3.46
C VAL A 30 -10.65 -5.96 -2.24
N HIS A 31 -9.38 -6.30 -2.44
CA HIS A 31 -8.43 -6.51 -1.35
C HIS A 31 -7.57 -5.26 -1.18
N ILE A 32 -7.61 -4.65 0.01
CA ILE A 32 -6.89 -3.43 0.32
C ILE A 32 -5.56 -3.78 1.01
N ILE A 33 -4.47 -3.24 0.47
CA ILE A 33 -3.12 -3.31 1.02
C ILE A 33 -2.73 -1.90 1.50
N HIS A 34 -2.71 -1.69 2.81
CA HIS A 34 -2.48 -0.37 3.42
C HIS A 34 -1.02 0.11 3.33
N GLY A 35 -0.76 1.36 3.73
CA GLY A 35 0.54 2.00 3.68
C GLY A 35 1.45 1.66 4.87
N MET A 36 2.63 2.30 4.88
CA MET A 36 3.58 2.20 5.98
C MET A 36 3.10 3.02 7.17
N SER A 37 3.28 2.47 8.39
CA SER A 37 2.93 3.13 9.64
C SER A 37 1.46 3.52 9.78
N GLU A 38 0.59 2.68 9.22
CA GLU A 38 -0.85 2.73 9.36
C GLU A 38 -1.45 1.31 9.48
N HIS A 39 -2.78 1.16 9.39
CA HIS A 39 -3.46 -0.13 9.51
C HIS A 39 -4.80 -0.18 8.75
N ALA A 40 -5.33 -1.39 8.56
CA ALA A 40 -6.50 -1.67 7.73
C ALA A 40 -7.79 -0.95 8.15
N VAL A 41 -8.00 -0.68 9.44
CA VAL A 41 -9.25 -0.08 9.93
C VAL A 41 -9.45 1.35 9.42
N ARG A 42 -8.39 2.03 9.01
CA ARG A 42 -8.47 3.37 8.42
C ARG A 42 -9.22 3.42 7.08
N TYR A 43 -9.48 2.25 6.51
CA TYR A 43 -10.23 2.09 5.25
C TYR A 43 -11.71 1.77 5.45
N ASP A 44 -12.24 1.85 6.69
CA ASP A 44 -13.65 1.56 7.02
C ASP A 44 -14.64 2.37 6.17
N GLU A 45 -14.37 3.66 5.94
CA GLU A 45 -15.23 4.55 5.14
C GLU A 45 -15.24 4.11 3.67
N LEU A 46 -14.06 3.92 3.07
CA LEU A 46 -13.94 3.41 1.70
C LEU A 46 -14.64 2.06 1.55
N ALA A 47 -14.40 1.13 2.46
CA ALA A 47 -14.99 -0.20 2.41
C ALA A 47 -16.53 -0.15 2.52
N SER A 48 -17.05 0.71 3.40
CA SER A 48 -18.50 0.92 3.55
C SER A 48 -19.13 1.49 2.28
N GLU A 49 -18.45 2.44 1.63
CA GLU A 49 -18.91 3.01 0.37
C GLU A 49 -18.88 2.01 -0.79
N LEU A 50 -17.84 1.17 -0.86
CA LEU A 50 -17.76 0.11 -1.87
C LEU A 50 -18.84 -0.97 -1.64
N ASN A 51 -19.14 -1.30 -0.38
CA ASN A 51 -20.19 -2.27 -0.06
C ASN A 51 -21.59 -1.85 -0.56
N LYS A 52 -21.88 -0.53 -0.70
CA LYS A 52 -23.14 -0.06 -1.27
C LYS A 52 -23.36 -0.49 -2.74
N GLU A 53 -22.27 -0.94 -3.40
CA GLU A 53 -22.26 -1.41 -4.78
C GLU A 53 -22.09 -2.92 -4.91
N ASP A 54 -22.40 -3.69 -3.86
CA ASP A 54 -22.18 -5.13 -3.79
C ASP A 54 -20.70 -5.54 -3.97
N ILE A 55 -19.76 -4.67 -3.59
CA ILE A 55 -18.34 -4.95 -3.61
C ILE A 55 -17.92 -5.47 -2.24
N LEU A 56 -17.44 -6.72 -2.19
CA LEU A 56 -16.82 -7.29 -1.00
C LEU A 56 -15.45 -6.64 -0.78
N VAL A 57 -15.18 -6.18 0.42
CA VAL A 57 -13.87 -5.60 0.75
C VAL A 57 -13.18 -6.42 1.81
N THR A 58 -11.88 -6.61 1.65
CA THR A 58 -11.02 -7.25 2.64
C THR A 58 -9.73 -6.45 2.80
N ALA A 59 -9.11 -6.53 3.97
CA ALA A 59 -7.80 -5.99 4.25
C ALA A 59 -7.17 -6.74 5.42
N ASP A 60 -5.85 -6.67 5.56
CA ASP A 60 -5.15 -7.17 6.72
C ASP A 60 -4.32 -6.05 7.37
N ASP A 61 -3.97 -6.24 8.62
CA ASP A 61 -2.87 -5.50 9.22
C ASP A 61 -1.57 -6.22 8.88
N HIS A 62 -0.73 -5.59 8.07
CA HIS A 62 0.51 -6.21 7.62
C HIS A 62 1.43 -6.57 8.77
N ARG A 63 2.31 -7.53 8.53
CA ARG A 63 3.46 -7.81 9.41
C ARG A 63 4.16 -6.51 9.82
N GLY A 64 4.30 -6.30 11.13
CA GLY A 64 4.85 -5.05 11.69
C GLY A 64 3.87 -3.89 11.78
N HIS A 65 2.59 -4.08 11.45
CA HIS A 65 1.59 -3.01 11.46
C HIS A 65 0.32 -3.42 12.20
N GLY A 66 -0.43 -2.43 12.65
CA GLY A 66 -1.72 -2.60 13.28
C GLY A 66 -1.72 -3.61 14.44
N GLU A 67 -2.81 -4.33 14.58
CA GLU A 67 -2.95 -5.37 15.61
C GLU A 67 -2.03 -6.59 15.36
N THR A 68 -1.69 -6.88 14.11
CA THR A 68 -0.69 -7.92 13.76
C THR A 68 0.66 -7.56 14.34
N GLY A 69 1.15 -6.35 14.10
CA GLY A 69 2.42 -5.87 14.64
C GLY A 69 2.41 -5.79 16.16
N ARG A 70 1.29 -5.34 16.77
CA ARG A 70 1.12 -5.30 18.22
C ARG A 70 1.18 -6.71 18.84
N SER A 71 0.44 -7.66 18.29
CA SER A 71 0.40 -9.04 18.80
C SER A 71 1.75 -9.75 18.69
N MET A 72 2.51 -9.43 17.65
CA MET A 72 3.85 -9.95 17.40
C MET A 72 4.96 -9.18 18.15
N LYS A 73 4.61 -8.12 18.91
CA LYS A 73 5.58 -7.21 19.56
C LYS A 73 6.62 -6.66 18.58
N SER A 74 6.18 -6.32 17.38
CA SER A 74 7.05 -5.91 16.28
C SER A 74 6.48 -4.73 15.48
N LEU A 75 5.80 -3.77 16.15
CA LEU A 75 5.31 -2.58 15.48
C LEU A 75 6.43 -1.88 14.70
N PHE A 76 6.12 -1.51 13.45
CA PHE A 76 6.99 -0.82 12.50
C PHE A 76 8.25 -1.62 12.10
N HIS A 77 8.25 -2.95 12.36
CA HIS A 77 9.32 -3.86 11.99
C HIS A 77 8.76 -5.11 11.28
N PHE A 78 9.13 -5.31 10.00
CA PHE A 78 8.61 -6.44 9.22
C PHE A 78 9.12 -7.78 9.73
N SER A 79 10.43 -7.93 9.84
CA SER A 79 11.09 -9.16 10.27
C SER A 79 12.59 -8.95 10.43
N ASP A 80 13.24 -9.78 11.25
CA ASP A 80 14.71 -9.79 11.39
C ASP A 80 15.41 -10.32 10.13
N SER A 81 14.71 -11.12 9.30
CA SER A 81 15.23 -11.65 8.03
C SER A 81 14.14 -11.66 6.96
N ASP A 82 14.53 -11.36 5.71
CA ASP A 82 13.68 -11.48 4.51
C ASP A 82 12.30 -10.83 4.63
N GLY A 83 12.24 -9.65 5.31
CA GLY A 83 10.99 -9.00 5.67
C GLY A 83 10.11 -8.70 4.46
N TRP A 84 10.69 -8.23 3.34
CA TRP A 84 9.92 -7.99 2.11
C TRP A 84 9.30 -9.26 1.55
N SER A 85 10.05 -10.33 1.43
CA SER A 85 9.54 -11.60 0.89
C SER A 85 8.45 -12.19 1.79
N LYS A 86 8.59 -12.03 3.12
CA LYS A 86 7.60 -12.51 4.09
C LYS A 86 6.30 -11.71 4.02
N ILE A 87 6.36 -10.36 3.94
CA ILE A 87 5.15 -9.54 3.87
C ILE A 87 4.39 -9.77 2.57
N ILE A 88 5.08 -9.99 1.45
CA ILE A 88 4.46 -10.36 0.18
C ILE A 88 3.84 -11.75 0.23
N LYS A 89 4.55 -12.72 0.83
CA LYS A 89 4.01 -14.06 1.01
C LYS A 89 2.77 -14.07 1.90
N ASP A 90 2.76 -13.30 2.99
CA ASP A 90 1.59 -13.17 3.86
C ASP A 90 0.36 -12.71 3.06
N GLN A 91 0.52 -11.72 2.15
CA GLN A 91 -0.58 -11.25 1.28
C GLN A 91 -1.09 -12.35 0.35
N ILE A 92 -0.19 -13.08 -0.29
CA ILE A 92 -0.57 -14.16 -1.21
C ILE A 92 -1.29 -15.28 -0.45
N ASP A 93 -0.78 -15.68 0.71
CA ASP A 93 -1.39 -16.71 1.54
C ASP A 93 -2.81 -16.29 1.98
N LEU A 94 -2.96 -15.04 2.49
CA LEU A 94 -4.25 -14.49 2.91
C LEU A 94 -5.28 -14.46 1.78
N ILE A 95 -4.88 -13.99 0.59
CA ILE A 95 -5.75 -13.95 -0.59
C ILE A 95 -6.11 -15.35 -1.03
N SER A 96 -5.15 -16.29 -1.06
CA SER A 96 -5.34 -17.65 -1.54
C SER A 96 -6.24 -18.48 -0.62
N GLU A 97 -6.26 -18.20 0.68
CA GLU A 97 -7.10 -18.87 1.67
C GLU A 97 -8.58 -18.45 1.59
N GLN A 98 -8.87 -17.35 0.88
CA GLN A 98 -10.25 -16.88 0.71
C GLN A 98 -10.93 -17.65 -0.43
N ASN A 99 -11.96 -18.43 -0.12
CA ASN A 99 -12.76 -19.11 -1.14
C ASN A 99 -13.79 -18.13 -1.77
N ILE A 100 -13.30 -17.03 -2.34
CA ILE A 100 -14.13 -15.98 -2.95
C ILE A 100 -14.11 -16.17 -4.47
N ARG A 101 -15.30 -16.29 -5.11
CA ARG A 101 -15.47 -16.63 -6.53
C ARG A 101 -15.84 -15.43 -7.41
N CYS A 102 -15.47 -14.23 -7.03
CA CYS A 102 -15.68 -13.03 -7.87
C CYS A 102 -14.34 -12.43 -8.29
N PRO A 103 -14.31 -11.57 -9.33
CA PRO A 103 -13.10 -10.90 -9.79
C PRO A 103 -12.40 -10.17 -8.64
N LEU A 104 -11.07 -10.38 -8.49
CA LEU A 104 -10.25 -9.76 -7.47
C LEU A 104 -9.58 -8.51 -8.03
N ILE A 105 -9.78 -7.40 -7.36
CA ILE A 105 -9.03 -6.16 -7.56
C ILE A 105 -8.16 -5.92 -6.32
N ILE A 106 -6.90 -5.61 -6.51
CA ILE A 106 -6.03 -5.21 -5.40
C ILE A 106 -5.91 -3.68 -5.41
N LEU A 107 -6.30 -3.06 -4.29
CA LEU A 107 -6.10 -1.64 -4.05
C LEU A 107 -4.95 -1.46 -3.07
N GLY A 108 -3.83 -0.94 -3.54
CA GLY A 108 -2.67 -0.65 -2.70
C GLY A 108 -2.48 0.84 -2.48
N HIS A 109 -2.21 1.26 -1.24
CA HIS A 109 -1.88 2.63 -0.91
C HIS A 109 -0.43 2.76 -0.44
N SER A 110 0.30 3.75 -0.95
CA SER A 110 1.69 4.05 -0.55
C SER A 110 2.56 2.78 -0.60
N LEU A 111 3.16 2.33 0.52
CA LEU A 111 3.84 1.03 0.63
C LEU A 111 3.00 -0.09 0.00
N GLY A 112 1.70 -0.12 0.29
CA GLY A 112 0.77 -1.13 -0.23
C GLY A 112 0.65 -1.13 -1.75
N SER A 113 0.84 0.01 -2.41
CA SER A 113 0.83 0.10 -3.88
C SER A 113 2.01 -0.66 -4.51
N TYR A 114 3.16 -0.60 -3.89
CA TYR A 114 4.34 -1.35 -4.29
C TYR A 114 4.20 -2.83 -3.95
N MET A 115 3.62 -3.14 -2.78
CA MET A 115 3.30 -4.52 -2.40
C MET A 115 2.31 -5.14 -3.39
N ALA A 116 1.24 -4.43 -3.80
CA ALA A 116 0.27 -4.89 -4.79
C ALA A 116 0.92 -5.30 -6.11
N MET A 117 1.85 -4.49 -6.62
CA MET A 117 2.65 -4.84 -7.80
C MET A 117 3.48 -6.10 -7.59
N ASN A 118 4.13 -6.25 -6.43
CA ASN A 118 4.97 -7.44 -6.17
C ASN A 118 4.13 -8.69 -5.88
N VAL A 119 2.99 -8.55 -5.22
CA VAL A 119 2.00 -9.64 -5.05
C VAL A 119 1.59 -10.19 -6.40
N LEU A 120 1.20 -9.31 -7.34
CA LEU A 120 0.84 -9.71 -8.70
C LEU A 120 2.01 -10.43 -9.41
N GLN A 121 3.23 -9.88 -9.35
CA GLN A 121 4.42 -10.51 -9.93
C GLN A 121 4.67 -11.91 -9.36
N GLN A 122 4.47 -12.12 -8.06
CA GLN A 122 4.70 -13.41 -7.43
C GLN A 122 3.56 -14.41 -7.71
N ILE A 123 2.31 -13.96 -7.77
CA ILE A 123 1.16 -14.77 -8.19
C ILE A 123 1.43 -15.37 -9.58
N GLU A 124 1.84 -14.53 -10.53
CA GLU A 124 2.17 -14.96 -11.90
C GLU A 124 3.39 -15.91 -11.93
N LYS A 125 4.44 -15.58 -11.17
CA LYS A 125 5.66 -16.38 -11.09
C LYS A 125 5.40 -17.77 -10.51
N LEU A 126 4.59 -17.86 -9.45
CA LEU A 126 4.29 -19.10 -8.73
C LEU A 126 3.15 -19.88 -9.39
N LYS A 127 2.49 -19.31 -10.40
CA LYS A 127 1.33 -19.88 -11.09
C LYS A 127 0.25 -20.34 -10.09
N THR A 128 -0.08 -19.46 -9.15
CA THR A 128 -1.11 -19.73 -8.13
C THR A 128 -2.49 -19.79 -8.79
N ASN A 129 -3.49 -20.34 -8.07
CA ASN A 129 -4.88 -20.35 -8.53
C ASN A 129 -5.58 -18.97 -8.37
N VAL A 130 -4.89 -17.98 -7.79
CA VAL A 130 -5.42 -16.63 -7.61
C VAL A 130 -5.36 -15.87 -8.95
N LYS A 131 -6.49 -15.34 -9.37
CA LYS A 131 -6.58 -14.50 -10.57
C LYS A 131 -6.88 -13.06 -10.16
N VAL A 132 -5.93 -12.17 -10.38
CA VAL A 132 -6.11 -10.73 -10.18
C VAL A 132 -6.66 -10.11 -11.46
N SER A 133 -7.77 -9.38 -11.34
CA SER A 133 -8.48 -8.76 -12.49
C SER A 133 -8.10 -7.30 -12.71
N GLY A 134 -7.41 -6.66 -11.76
CA GLY A 134 -6.92 -5.29 -11.90
C GLY A 134 -6.23 -4.76 -10.65
N LEU A 135 -5.53 -3.64 -10.78
CA LEU A 135 -4.88 -2.93 -9.68
C LEU A 135 -5.35 -1.48 -9.60
N VAL A 136 -5.58 -0.99 -8.40
CA VAL A 136 -5.66 0.44 -8.07
C VAL A 136 -4.44 0.79 -7.21
N LEU A 137 -3.62 1.73 -7.67
CA LEU A 137 -2.37 2.14 -7.02
C LEU A 137 -2.50 3.59 -6.57
N SER A 138 -2.67 3.79 -5.27
CA SER A 138 -2.85 5.09 -4.63
C SER A 138 -1.56 5.59 -3.97
N GLY A 139 -1.23 6.88 -4.15
CA GLY A 139 -0.11 7.51 -3.45
C GLY A 139 1.24 6.85 -3.75
N SER A 140 1.46 6.42 -4.99
CA SER A 140 2.69 5.76 -5.42
C SER A 140 3.56 6.68 -6.27
N GLY A 141 4.79 6.24 -6.56
CA GLY A 141 5.70 6.95 -7.46
C GLY A 141 6.86 6.06 -7.91
N TYR A 142 7.61 6.55 -8.88
CA TYR A 142 8.83 5.89 -9.35
C TYR A 142 10.00 6.84 -9.34
N GLU A 143 11.08 6.35 -8.80
CA GLU A 143 12.40 6.97 -8.86
C GLU A 143 13.38 6.12 -9.67
N SER A 144 14.56 6.66 -9.94
CA SER A 144 15.60 5.91 -10.64
C SER A 144 16.09 4.72 -9.79
N LYS A 145 16.41 3.61 -10.45
CA LYS A 145 16.90 2.38 -9.79
C LYS A 145 18.15 2.62 -8.93
N TRP A 146 19.00 3.54 -9.35
CA TRP A 146 20.22 3.86 -8.61
C TRP A 146 19.91 4.53 -7.26
N LEU A 147 18.85 5.35 -7.19
CA LEU A 147 18.42 5.99 -5.95
C LEU A 147 17.92 4.95 -4.94
N TYR A 148 17.14 3.95 -5.38
CA TYR A 148 16.74 2.83 -4.51
C TYR A 148 17.95 2.03 -4.00
N ARG A 149 19.00 1.87 -4.82
CA ARG A 149 20.24 1.21 -4.39
C ARG A 149 21.01 2.02 -3.35
N ILE A 150 21.10 3.33 -3.52
CA ILE A 150 21.72 4.24 -2.56
C ILE A 150 20.94 4.22 -1.25
N ASN A 151 19.62 4.38 -1.28
CA ASN A 151 18.80 4.36 -0.08
C ASN A 151 18.89 3.01 0.64
N LYS A 152 18.98 1.90 -0.10
CA LYS A 152 19.25 0.58 0.48
C LYS A 152 20.62 0.51 1.15
N LEU A 153 21.64 1.11 0.57
CA LEU A 153 22.97 1.17 1.18
C LEU A 153 22.98 2.02 2.45
N ILE A 154 22.30 3.18 2.45
CA ILE A 154 22.12 4.01 3.64
C ILE A 154 21.43 3.20 4.74
N ALA A 155 20.34 2.52 4.43
CA ALA A 155 19.63 1.66 5.40
C ALA A 155 20.54 0.53 5.93
N LYS A 156 21.41 -0.05 5.09
CA LYS A 156 22.39 -1.05 5.52
C LYS A 156 23.44 -0.46 6.50
N ILE A 157 23.91 0.74 6.24
CA ILE A 157 24.83 1.46 7.15
C ILE A 157 24.13 1.74 8.48
N GLU A 158 22.88 2.19 8.45
CA GLU A 158 22.10 2.43 9.68
C GLU A 158 21.80 1.15 10.46
N ILE A 159 21.62 0.00 9.81
CA ILE A 159 21.55 -1.30 10.48
C ILE A 159 22.84 -1.59 11.25
N PHE A 160 24.00 -1.34 10.64
CA PHE A 160 25.30 -1.53 11.30
C PHE A 160 25.49 -0.58 12.48
N ARG A 161 25.05 0.68 12.33
CA ARG A 161 25.21 1.73 13.34
C ARG A 161 24.24 1.59 14.52
N CYS A 162 22.98 1.26 14.28
CA CYS A 162 21.91 1.32 15.28
C CYS A 162 21.28 -0.06 15.59
N GLY A 163 21.53 -1.08 14.78
CA GLY A 163 20.87 -2.39 14.87
C GLY A 163 19.64 -2.47 13.98
N THR A 164 19.13 -3.71 13.78
CA THR A 164 18.05 -4.03 12.84
C THR A 164 16.68 -3.50 13.27
N ARG A 165 16.42 -3.44 14.57
CA ARG A 165 15.10 -3.06 15.13
C ARG A 165 15.02 -1.60 15.54
N ALA A 166 16.13 -0.88 15.54
CA ALA A 166 16.14 0.53 15.90
C ALA A 166 15.50 1.40 14.82
N SER A 167 14.90 2.52 15.21
CA SER A 167 14.58 3.61 14.30
C SER A 167 15.85 4.44 14.02
N SER A 168 15.91 5.08 12.86
CA SER A 168 17.01 5.96 12.46
C SER A 168 16.52 7.36 12.15
N ASN A 169 17.08 8.36 12.85
CA ASN A 169 16.77 9.77 12.57
C ASN A 169 17.18 10.18 11.14
N ILE A 170 18.23 9.57 10.59
CA ILE A 170 18.66 9.84 9.21
C ILE A 170 17.59 9.37 8.22
N LEU A 171 17.09 8.14 8.40
CA LEU A 171 16.05 7.59 7.53
C LEU A 171 14.73 8.36 7.69
N GLN A 172 14.39 8.82 8.89
CA GLN A 172 13.20 9.66 9.13
C GLN A 172 13.32 11.02 8.42
N LYS A 173 14.47 11.69 8.53
CA LYS A 173 14.72 12.96 7.83
C LYS A 173 14.68 12.85 6.32
N LEU A 174 15.20 11.75 5.77
CA LEU A 174 15.20 11.49 4.33
C LEU A 174 13.83 11.05 3.79
N SER A 175 12.86 10.76 4.67
CA SER A 175 11.51 10.32 4.31
C SER A 175 10.43 11.24 4.89
N PHE A 176 9.77 10.85 5.95
CA PHE A 176 8.56 11.50 6.46
C PHE A 176 8.75 12.98 6.83
N GLU A 177 9.87 13.33 7.45
CA GLU A 177 10.16 14.74 7.77
C GLU A 177 10.33 15.58 6.49
N SER A 178 11.02 15.05 5.47
CA SER A 178 11.21 15.77 4.20
C SER A 178 9.89 15.97 3.46
N PHE A 179 8.95 15.03 3.57
CA PHE A 179 7.62 15.16 2.96
C PHE A 179 6.83 16.29 3.61
N ASN A 180 6.90 16.41 4.93
CA ASN A 180 6.14 17.40 5.68
C ASN A 180 6.65 18.84 5.45
N ASN A 181 7.94 19.02 5.18
CA ASN A 181 8.55 20.34 4.94
C ASN A 181 7.92 21.10 3.75
N ASN A 182 7.30 20.38 2.80
CA ASN A 182 6.60 21.00 1.67
C ASN A 182 5.33 21.77 2.07
N PHE A 183 4.87 21.60 3.32
CA PHE A 183 3.60 22.18 3.80
C PHE A 183 3.80 23.17 4.96
N SER A 184 4.99 23.75 5.06
CA SER A 184 5.33 24.74 6.10
C SER A 184 4.49 26.03 5.96
N PRO A 185 3.96 26.62 7.05
CA PRO A 185 4.10 26.17 8.45
C PRO A 185 3.21 24.94 8.72
N THR A 186 3.78 23.93 9.37
CA THR A 186 3.07 22.69 9.70
C THR A 186 2.50 22.73 11.12
N ARG A 187 1.37 22.09 11.34
CA ARG A 187 0.72 21.93 12.66
C ARG A 187 1.19 20.66 13.35
N THR A 188 1.46 19.62 12.56
CA THR A 188 1.88 18.30 13.02
C THR A 188 3.02 17.77 12.15
N ALA A 189 3.63 16.66 12.54
CA ALA A 189 4.62 15.95 11.73
C ALA A 189 3.98 15.15 10.56
N SER A 190 2.66 15.18 10.41
CA SER A 190 1.90 14.35 9.48
C SER A 190 0.98 15.15 8.55
N ASP A 191 1.15 16.46 8.45
CA ASP A 191 0.29 17.31 7.61
C ASP A 191 0.40 16.97 6.11
N TRP A 192 1.51 16.37 5.70
CA TRP A 192 1.72 15.89 4.34
C TRP A 192 0.75 14.79 3.90
N LEU A 193 0.05 14.14 4.86
CA LEU A 193 -0.90 13.06 4.57
C LEU A 193 -2.19 13.58 3.97
N SER A 194 -2.77 14.65 4.53
CA SER A 194 -4.10 15.12 4.16
C SER A 194 -4.29 16.61 4.47
N ARG A 195 -5.19 17.27 3.72
CA ARG A 195 -5.71 18.61 4.02
C ARG A 195 -6.78 18.58 5.11
N ASP A 196 -7.43 17.43 5.34
CA ASP A 196 -8.43 17.25 6.39
C ASP A 196 -7.75 17.11 7.75
N GLU A 197 -7.81 18.19 8.53
CA GLU A 197 -7.20 18.29 9.85
C GLU A 197 -7.69 17.23 10.83
N ASN A 198 -8.97 16.83 10.72
CA ASN A 198 -9.55 15.80 11.57
C ASN A 198 -8.97 14.42 11.24
N GLN A 199 -8.71 14.14 9.97
CA GLN A 199 -8.07 12.88 9.56
C GLN A 199 -6.61 12.84 9.98
N VAL A 200 -5.87 13.95 9.85
CA VAL A 200 -4.50 14.05 10.38
C VAL A 200 -4.48 13.86 11.90
N LYS A 201 -5.41 14.50 12.62
CA LYS A 201 -5.54 14.32 14.08
C LYS A 201 -5.77 12.86 14.46
N LYS A 202 -6.72 12.19 13.81
CA LYS A 202 -6.98 10.75 14.04
C LYS A 202 -5.74 9.89 13.81
N TYR A 203 -4.93 10.21 12.79
CA TYR A 203 -3.69 9.49 12.52
C TYR A 203 -2.63 9.72 13.61
N VAL A 204 -2.46 10.96 14.06
CA VAL A 204 -1.48 11.33 15.09
C VAL A 204 -1.83 10.77 16.46
N GLU A 205 -3.14 10.70 16.79
CA GLU A 205 -3.63 10.17 18.06
C GLU A 205 -3.71 8.64 18.11
N ASP A 206 -3.59 7.97 16.97
CA ASP A 206 -3.67 6.50 16.90
C ASP A 206 -2.31 5.87 17.23
N PRO A 207 -2.20 5.08 18.34
CA PRO A 207 -0.93 4.46 18.73
C PRO A 207 -0.42 3.39 17.76
N LEU A 208 -1.23 2.99 16.77
CA LEU A 208 -0.86 2.05 15.69
C LEU A 208 -0.39 2.76 14.43
N CYS A 209 -0.44 4.10 14.41
CA CYS A 209 -0.05 4.94 13.29
C CYS A 209 1.18 5.79 13.60
N GLY A 210 1.84 6.29 12.56
CA GLY A 210 2.88 7.32 12.66
C GLY A 210 4.21 6.90 13.28
N GLY A 211 4.34 5.67 13.73
CA GLY A 211 5.59 5.20 14.31
C GLY A 211 6.71 5.04 13.30
N ALA A 212 7.93 5.22 13.76
CA ALA A 212 9.12 5.17 12.93
C ALA A 212 9.47 3.73 12.51
N PRO A 213 9.51 3.41 11.20
CA PRO A 213 9.93 2.10 10.74
C PRO A 213 11.37 1.79 11.14
N SER A 214 11.63 0.53 11.45
CA SER A 214 12.98 0.09 11.80
C SER A 214 13.94 0.24 10.61
N THR A 215 15.23 0.31 10.91
CA THR A 215 16.30 0.32 9.89
C THR A 215 16.18 -0.88 8.94
N LYS A 216 15.81 -2.05 9.48
CA LYS A 216 15.61 -3.27 8.69
C LYS A 216 14.37 -3.18 7.79
N THR A 217 13.28 -2.57 8.26
CA THR A 217 12.08 -2.31 7.46
C THR A 217 12.40 -1.43 6.25
N TRP A 218 13.15 -0.34 6.44
CA TRP A 218 13.62 0.50 5.35
C TRP A 218 14.51 -0.26 4.35
N PHE A 219 15.46 -1.05 4.85
CA PHE A 219 16.30 -1.89 4.00
C PHE A 219 15.48 -2.87 3.15
N ASP A 220 14.51 -3.55 3.77
CA ASP A 220 13.64 -4.52 3.11
C ASP A 220 12.72 -3.85 2.08
N PHE A 221 12.17 -2.67 2.41
CA PHE A 221 11.40 -1.87 1.47
C PHE A 221 12.23 -1.47 0.24
N MET A 222 13.42 -0.93 0.42
CA MET A 222 14.30 -0.56 -0.71
C MET A 222 14.73 -1.79 -1.51
N HIS A 223 14.86 -2.95 -0.86
CA HIS A 223 15.09 -4.22 -1.56
C HIS A 223 13.90 -4.58 -2.45
N GLY A 224 12.68 -4.46 -1.94
CA GLY A 224 11.43 -4.66 -2.69
C GLY A 224 11.32 -3.75 -3.89
N MET A 225 11.61 -2.46 -3.74
CA MET A 225 11.59 -1.49 -4.84
C MET A 225 12.51 -1.90 -5.99
N ASN A 226 13.72 -2.41 -5.70
CA ASN A 226 14.63 -2.92 -6.72
C ASN A 226 14.09 -4.18 -7.44
N GLN A 227 13.27 -5.00 -6.75
CA GLN A 227 12.64 -6.17 -7.35
C GLN A 227 11.47 -5.79 -8.25
N ILE A 228 10.56 -4.93 -7.77
CA ILE A 228 9.33 -4.53 -8.49
C ILE A 228 9.66 -3.92 -9.85
N PHE A 229 10.65 -3.04 -9.89
CA PHE A 229 11.03 -2.31 -11.11
C PHE A 229 12.06 -3.04 -11.97
N ASN A 230 12.33 -4.32 -11.68
CA ASN A 230 13.13 -5.15 -12.54
C ASN A 230 12.33 -5.56 -13.80
N SER A 231 12.89 -5.38 -14.99
CA SER A 231 12.24 -5.71 -16.27
C SER A 231 11.81 -7.17 -16.35
N ARG A 232 12.61 -8.10 -15.82
CA ARG A 232 12.25 -9.53 -15.77
C ARG A 232 10.96 -9.75 -14.99
N ASN A 233 10.81 -9.10 -13.84
CA ASN A 233 9.62 -9.23 -13.00
C ASN A 233 8.39 -8.53 -13.60
N LEU A 234 8.57 -7.38 -14.24
CA LEU A 234 7.51 -6.72 -14.99
C LEU A 234 7.02 -7.58 -16.17
N ASN A 235 7.89 -8.35 -16.79
CA ASN A 235 7.54 -9.24 -17.90
C ASN A 235 6.77 -10.50 -17.47
N LEU A 236 6.69 -10.81 -16.19
CA LEU A 236 5.85 -11.91 -15.69
C LEU A 236 4.35 -11.57 -15.76
N ILE A 237 4.01 -10.28 -15.63
CA ILE A 237 2.62 -9.83 -15.53
C ILE A 237 1.97 -9.79 -16.91
N ASP A 238 0.71 -10.25 -17.01
CA ASP A 238 -0.12 -10.07 -18.20
C ASP A 238 -0.23 -8.58 -18.54
N LYS A 239 0.17 -8.21 -19.75
CA LYS A 239 0.20 -6.82 -20.22
C LYS A 239 -1.21 -6.24 -20.45
N LYS A 240 -2.25 -7.06 -20.43
CA LYS A 240 -3.65 -6.65 -20.56
C LYS A 240 -4.31 -6.30 -19.24
N ILE A 241 -3.67 -6.61 -18.10
CA ILE A 241 -4.27 -6.31 -16.79
C ILE A 241 -4.49 -4.80 -16.62
N PRO A 242 -5.71 -4.36 -16.24
CA PRO A 242 -5.98 -2.95 -15.98
C PRO A 242 -5.25 -2.46 -14.74
N ILE A 243 -4.54 -1.34 -14.85
CA ILE A 243 -3.86 -0.67 -13.73
C ILE A 243 -4.29 0.79 -13.69
N HIS A 244 -4.83 1.21 -12.57
CA HIS A 244 -5.28 2.58 -12.33
C HIS A 244 -4.45 3.25 -11.25
N PHE A 245 -3.78 4.33 -11.59
CA PHE A 245 -3.11 5.19 -10.64
C PHE A 245 -4.03 6.30 -10.18
N ILE A 246 -4.07 6.54 -8.87
CA ILE A 246 -4.68 7.72 -8.26
C ILE A 246 -3.65 8.40 -7.33
N SER A 247 -3.52 9.72 -7.42
CA SER A 247 -2.56 10.47 -6.60
C SER A 247 -2.98 11.92 -6.46
N GLY A 248 -2.65 12.53 -5.33
CA GLY A 248 -2.71 13.98 -5.20
C GLY A 248 -1.61 14.67 -6.02
N ASP A 249 -1.88 15.83 -6.58
CA ASP A 249 -0.85 16.62 -7.26
C ASP A 249 0.06 17.37 -6.27
N LYS A 250 -0.27 17.33 -4.96
CA LYS A 250 0.58 17.80 -3.85
C LYS A 250 1.17 16.65 -3.04
N ASP A 251 1.02 15.39 -3.49
CA ASP A 251 1.61 14.24 -2.81
C ASP A 251 3.14 14.24 -2.96
N PRO A 252 3.92 14.44 -1.86
CA PRO A 252 5.38 14.46 -1.92
C PRO A 252 5.99 13.10 -2.26
N VAL A 253 5.32 11.99 -1.91
CA VAL A 253 5.75 10.62 -2.25
C VAL A 253 5.74 10.42 -3.76
N GLY A 254 4.68 10.91 -4.41
CA GLY A 254 4.55 10.96 -5.87
C GLY A 254 5.30 12.10 -6.53
N LYS A 255 6.12 12.87 -5.79
CA LYS A 255 6.80 14.09 -6.27
C LYS A 255 5.84 15.06 -6.97
N ASN A 256 4.75 15.35 -6.29
CA ASN A 256 3.70 16.22 -6.78
C ASN A 256 3.21 15.78 -8.18
N GLY A 257 2.89 14.48 -8.31
CA GLY A 257 2.41 13.84 -9.53
C GLY A 257 3.49 13.40 -10.52
N LYS A 258 4.67 14.01 -10.53
CA LYS A 258 5.75 13.69 -11.50
C LYS A 258 6.25 12.25 -11.37
N GLY A 259 6.40 11.75 -10.15
CA GLY A 259 6.84 10.37 -9.89
C GLY A 259 5.79 9.34 -10.31
N VAL A 260 4.51 9.65 -10.16
CA VAL A 260 3.40 8.78 -10.59
C VAL A 260 3.34 8.72 -12.11
N VAL A 261 3.48 9.86 -12.81
CA VAL A 261 3.57 9.90 -14.28
C VAL A 261 4.73 9.06 -14.78
N LYS A 262 5.91 9.15 -14.14
CA LYS A 262 7.06 8.29 -14.47
C LYS A 262 6.75 6.82 -14.26
N PHE A 263 6.04 6.45 -13.20
CA PHE A 263 5.66 5.06 -12.96
C PHE A 263 4.70 4.54 -14.03
N LYS A 264 3.65 5.34 -14.35
CA LYS A 264 2.74 5.03 -15.45
C LYS A 264 3.51 4.79 -16.77
N ASN A 265 4.39 5.72 -17.14
CA ASN A 265 5.16 5.63 -18.38
C ASN A 265 6.07 4.40 -18.40
N LEU A 266 6.75 4.08 -17.28
CA LEU A 266 7.54 2.86 -17.15
C LEU A 266 6.72 1.59 -17.42
N LEU A 267 5.45 1.53 -16.99
CA LEU A 267 4.58 0.40 -17.28
C LEU A 267 4.16 0.39 -18.76
N LEU A 268 3.83 1.54 -19.36
CA LEU A 268 3.51 1.65 -20.79
C LEU A 268 4.71 1.21 -21.65
N ASP A 269 5.93 1.65 -21.30
CA ASP A 269 7.16 1.27 -21.97
C ASP A 269 7.47 -0.25 -21.82
N ALA A 270 7.05 -0.83 -20.68
CA ALA A 270 7.12 -2.28 -20.46
C ALA A 270 6.02 -3.07 -21.20
N GLY A 271 5.17 -2.40 -22.00
CA GLY A 271 4.18 -3.01 -22.87
C GLY A 271 2.78 -3.17 -22.27
N PHE A 272 2.51 -2.67 -21.05
CA PHE A 272 1.16 -2.69 -20.47
C PHE A 272 0.19 -1.86 -21.33
N LYS A 273 -1.03 -2.39 -21.56
CA LYS A 273 -2.00 -1.80 -22.50
C LYS A 273 -3.06 -0.94 -21.85
N GLN A 274 -3.40 -1.22 -20.58
CA GLN A 274 -4.51 -0.61 -19.87
C GLN A 274 -4.01 0.09 -18.60
N VAL A 275 -3.24 1.17 -18.77
CA VAL A 275 -2.68 1.96 -17.66
C VAL A 275 -3.26 3.35 -17.68
N THR A 276 -4.05 3.68 -16.66
CA THR A 276 -4.70 4.98 -16.49
C THR A 276 -4.17 5.71 -15.27
N LEU A 277 -4.27 7.03 -15.25
CA LEU A 277 -3.87 7.87 -14.13
C LEU A 277 -4.88 9.00 -13.94
N LYS A 278 -5.29 9.23 -12.70
CA LYS A 278 -6.03 10.41 -12.28
C LYS A 278 -5.26 11.16 -11.19
N LEU A 279 -4.96 12.43 -11.44
CA LEU A 279 -4.40 13.34 -10.46
C LEU A 279 -5.53 14.19 -9.87
N TYR A 280 -5.52 14.36 -8.55
CA TYR A 280 -6.50 15.18 -7.82
C TYR A 280 -5.84 16.49 -7.43
N PRO A 281 -6.36 17.63 -7.91
CA PRO A 281 -5.81 18.94 -7.62
C PRO A 281 -5.77 19.23 -6.11
N GLU A 282 -4.69 19.84 -5.66
CA GLU A 282 -4.42 20.24 -4.27
C GLU A 282 -4.43 19.08 -3.25
N SER A 283 -4.84 17.86 -3.63
CA SER A 283 -4.88 16.70 -2.73
C SER A 283 -3.48 16.22 -2.39
N ARG A 284 -3.32 15.78 -1.13
CA ARG A 284 -2.07 15.28 -0.58
C ARG A 284 -1.97 13.75 -0.72
N HIS A 285 -1.27 13.09 0.18
CA HIS A 285 -0.91 11.68 0.04
C HIS A 285 -2.10 10.72 0.20
N GLU A 286 -2.93 10.91 1.22
CA GLU A 286 -4.03 10.00 1.57
C GLU A 286 -5.36 10.43 0.94
N LEU A 287 -5.55 10.20 -0.34
CA LEU A 287 -6.73 10.63 -1.08
C LEU A 287 -8.07 10.23 -0.45
N ILE A 288 -8.16 9.02 0.11
CA ILE A 288 -9.37 8.48 0.74
C ILE A 288 -9.65 9.10 2.12
N ASN A 289 -8.71 9.84 2.66
CA ASN A 289 -8.78 10.57 3.92
C ASN A 289 -8.60 12.08 3.71
N ASP A 290 -8.65 12.57 2.45
CA ASP A 290 -8.53 14.00 2.14
C ASP A 290 -9.92 14.64 1.97
N LEU A 291 -9.97 15.95 1.77
CA LEU A 291 -11.21 16.71 1.60
C LEU A 291 -12.04 16.25 0.39
N ASP A 292 -11.38 15.78 -0.67
CA ASP A 292 -12.03 15.30 -1.89
C ASP A 292 -12.35 13.80 -1.88
N ARG A 293 -12.30 13.10 -0.73
CA ARG A 293 -12.48 11.64 -0.62
C ARG A 293 -13.72 11.12 -1.32
N ASP A 294 -14.87 11.83 -1.23
CA ASP A 294 -16.12 11.40 -1.87
C ASP A 294 -15.97 11.29 -3.39
N LYS A 295 -15.29 12.28 -4.00
CA LYS A 295 -14.98 12.28 -5.42
C LYS A 295 -14.01 11.15 -5.79
N VAL A 296 -12.97 10.94 -4.98
CA VAL A 296 -12.01 9.84 -5.18
C VAL A 296 -12.73 8.49 -5.14
N ILE A 297 -13.57 8.27 -4.15
CA ILE A 297 -14.33 7.01 -3.99
C ILE A 297 -15.29 6.81 -5.17
N ALA A 298 -15.99 7.87 -5.62
CA ALA A 298 -16.87 7.81 -6.78
C ALA A 298 -16.10 7.43 -8.06
N ASP A 299 -14.92 8.03 -8.29
CA ASP A 299 -14.07 7.71 -9.43
C ASP A 299 -13.55 6.27 -9.41
N VAL A 300 -13.15 5.77 -8.23
CA VAL A 300 -12.75 4.36 -8.05
C VAL A 300 -13.94 3.43 -8.39
N LYS A 301 -15.15 3.74 -7.91
CA LYS A 301 -16.37 2.98 -8.26
C LYS A 301 -16.62 2.96 -9.78
N ILE A 302 -16.48 4.11 -10.45
CA ILE A 302 -16.64 4.22 -11.92
C ILE A 302 -15.61 3.32 -12.62
N TRP A 303 -14.35 3.38 -12.21
CA TRP A 303 -13.29 2.56 -12.81
C TRP A 303 -13.55 1.05 -12.58
N LEU A 304 -13.95 0.66 -11.36
CA LEU A 304 -14.30 -0.74 -11.04
C LEU A 304 -15.42 -1.25 -11.95
N ARG A 305 -16.48 -0.47 -12.17
CA ARG A 305 -17.57 -0.84 -13.08
C ARG A 305 -17.11 -0.99 -14.52
N ALA A 306 -16.20 -0.11 -15.00
CA ALA A 306 -15.72 -0.10 -16.37
C ALA A 306 -14.86 -1.35 -16.72
N ILE A 307 -14.16 -1.93 -15.75
CA ILE A 307 -13.32 -3.12 -16.00
C ILE A 307 -14.06 -4.44 -15.83
N LEU A 308 -15.31 -4.41 -15.33
CA LEU A 308 -16.14 -5.59 -15.12
C LEU A 308 -17.14 -5.84 -16.26
N ASN A 309 -17.38 -4.81 -17.07
CA ASN A 309 -18.19 -4.89 -18.30
C ASN A 309 -17.31 -5.24 -19.49
#